data_7bcc61ac461a25dddc2a936bba859419
#
_entry.id   7bcc61ac461a25dddc2a936bba859419
#
_cell.length_a   1.000
_cell.length_b   1.000
_cell.length_c   1.000
_cell.angle_alpha   90.00
_cell.angle_beta   90.00
_cell.angle_gamma   90.00
#
_symmetry.space_group_name_H-M   'P 1'
#
loop_
_entity.id
_entity.type
_entity.pdbx_description
1 polymer ?
#
loop_
_entity_poly.entity_id
_entity_poly.type
_entity_poly.pdbx_seq_one_letter_code
_entity_poly.pdbx_strand_id
1 'polypeptide(L)'
;MKESSVSALLFCNDSQLLCTVDRVFNDNAVLTDVCLSLDGVLDALREDTFDVLAIDLDEPEAAAVISLWSNRGPKASKVVIAFASKVETMRQVRGRVHFMVQKPLSTSLLGRTLKAAKGTLIQKRRAAPRHAVQMPAKICVIQNGSKQPLFREMLLDLSAGGFCMKTEPAVAMGTTVEIEFVIPDTNNMVRAKGTVMWSELTGVAGVKFTSVPPAEMVKLKAWTEDAANIATSMPANVAAALTDGSKNYVRKG
;
A
#
# COMPACT_ATOMS: atom_id res chain seq x y z
N MET A 1 15.55 3.78 9.85
CA MET A 1 14.61 2.65 9.77
C MET A 1 15.12 1.73 8.68
N LYS A 2 15.38 0.43 8.98
CA LYS A 2 15.63 -0.56 7.92
C LYS A 2 14.35 -0.58 7.06
N GLU A 3 14.45 -0.23 5.79
CA GLU A 3 13.42 -0.59 4.83
C GLU A 3 13.24 -2.09 4.94
N SER A 4 12.06 -2.50 5.32
CA SER A 4 11.69 -3.91 5.38
C SER A 4 11.81 -4.43 3.96
N SER A 5 12.87 -5.16 3.66
CA SER A 5 13.09 -5.77 2.35
C SER A 5 11.88 -6.62 2.00
N VAL A 6 11.41 -6.51 0.78
CA VAL A 6 10.32 -7.35 0.26
C VAL A 6 10.93 -8.70 -0.08
N SER A 7 10.31 -9.79 0.41
CA SER A 7 10.71 -11.16 0.10
C SER A 7 9.71 -11.80 -0.89
N ALA A 8 10.23 -12.55 -1.85
CA ALA A 8 9.45 -13.22 -2.87
C ALA A 8 9.81 -14.71 -2.96
N LEU A 9 8.80 -15.55 -3.11
CA LEU A 9 8.95 -16.93 -3.50
C LEU A 9 8.65 -17.05 -5.00
N LEU A 10 9.59 -17.55 -5.78
CA LEU A 10 9.44 -17.77 -7.21
C LEU A 10 9.29 -19.26 -7.50
N PHE A 11 8.14 -19.66 -8.05
CA PHE A 11 7.88 -21.02 -8.49
C PHE A 11 7.88 -21.09 -10.02
N CYS A 12 8.92 -21.69 -10.60
CA CYS A 12 9.12 -21.79 -12.04
C CYS A 12 10.27 -22.73 -12.38
N ASN A 13 10.16 -23.51 -13.45
CA ASN A 13 11.22 -24.35 -14.02
C ASN A 13 11.77 -23.80 -15.36
N ASP A 14 11.16 -22.77 -15.94
CA ASP A 14 11.65 -22.12 -17.15
C ASP A 14 12.87 -21.24 -16.83
N SER A 15 14.05 -21.64 -17.27
CA SER A 15 15.31 -20.94 -17.00
C SER A 15 15.37 -19.53 -17.58
N GLN A 16 14.70 -19.27 -18.71
CA GLN A 16 14.65 -17.92 -19.29
C GLN A 16 13.77 -17.00 -18.44
N LEU A 17 12.64 -17.52 -17.97
CA LEU A 17 11.75 -16.81 -17.04
C LEU A 17 12.46 -16.53 -15.71
N LEU A 18 13.13 -17.55 -15.12
CA LEU A 18 13.92 -17.42 -13.91
C LEU A 18 14.94 -16.30 -13.99
N CYS A 19 15.80 -16.31 -15.02
CA CYS A 19 16.81 -15.27 -15.22
C CYS A 19 16.22 -13.87 -15.35
N THR A 20 15.07 -13.76 -16.03
CA THR A 20 14.41 -12.46 -16.24
C THR A 20 13.79 -11.93 -14.95
N VAL A 21 13.12 -12.80 -14.19
CA VAL A 21 12.44 -12.43 -12.94
C VAL A 21 13.49 -12.11 -11.87
N ASP A 22 14.49 -12.95 -11.69
CA ASP A 22 15.55 -12.76 -10.69
C ASP A 22 16.27 -11.43 -10.90
N ARG A 23 16.69 -11.13 -12.13
CA ARG A 23 17.33 -9.85 -12.44
C ARG A 23 16.45 -8.65 -12.09
N VAL A 24 15.17 -8.66 -12.54
CA VAL A 24 14.27 -7.52 -12.28
C VAL A 24 13.95 -7.38 -10.79
N PHE A 25 13.84 -8.50 -10.07
CA PHE A 25 13.57 -8.47 -8.64
C PHE A 25 14.77 -7.96 -7.85
N ASN A 26 15.98 -8.42 -8.16
CA ASN A 26 17.22 -7.92 -7.57
C ASN A 26 17.44 -6.43 -7.84
N ASP A 27 17.24 -5.97 -9.10
CA ASP A 27 17.33 -4.55 -9.46
C ASP A 27 16.36 -3.66 -8.65
N ASN A 28 15.30 -4.26 -8.13
CA ASN A 28 14.30 -3.58 -7.32
C ASN A 28 14.39 -3.90 -5.82
N ALA A 29 15.50 -4.42 -5.33
CA ALA A 29 15.72 -4.79 -3.92
C ALA A 29 14.61 -5.71 -3.36
N VAL A 30 14.27 -6.77 -4.09
CA VAL A 30 13.42 -7.89 -3.66
C VAL A 30 14.29 -9.11 -3.49
N LEU A 31 14.28 -9.69 -2.29
CA LEU A 31 14.94 -10.96 -2.00
C LEU A 31 14.09 -12.09 -2.58
N THR A 32 14.68 -12.97 -3.39
CA THR A 32 13.94 -14.01 -4.12
C THR A 32 14.48 -15.39 -3.78
N ASP A 33 13.60 -16.26 -3.29
CA ASP A 33 13.86 -17.68 -3.13
C ASP A 33 13.17 -18.43 -4.28
N VAL A 34 13.91 -19.35 -4.90
CA VAL A 34 13.44 -20.10 -6.09
C VAL A 34 13.08 -21.52 -5.67
N CYS A 35 11.88 -21.95 -6.02
CA CYS A 35 11.41 -23.32 -5.83
C CYS A 35 11.05 -23.94 -7.19
N LEU A 36 11.56 -25.15 -7.44
CA LEU A 36 11.36 -25.90 -8.67
C LEU A 36 10.31 -27.01 -8.54
N SER A 37 9.85 -27.28 -7.31
CA SER A 37 8.88 -28.34 -6.98
C SER A 37 7.92 -27.90 -5.89
N LEU A 38 6.78 -28.59 -5.80
CA LEU A 38 5.79 -28.36 -4.75
C LEU A 38 6.36 -28.61 -3.35
N ASP A 39 7.19 -29.65 -3.18
CA ASP A 39 7.85 -29.97 -1.91
C ASP A 39 8.79 -28.84 -1.49
N GLY A 40 9.58 -28.31 -2.43
CA GLY A 40 10.42 -27.13 -2.17
C GLY A 40 9.62 -25.90 -1.75
N VAL A 41 8.45 -25.68 -2.32
CA VAL A 41 7.52 -24.63 -1.88
C VAL A 41 7.03 -24.88 -0.45
N LEU A 42 6.66 -26.13 -0.12
CA LEU A 42 6.20 -26.49 1.22
C LEU A 42 7.27 -26.23 2.27
N ASP A 43 8.51 -26.61 1.99
CA ASP A 43 9.64 -26.42 2.92
C ASP A 43 9.97 -24.94 3.08
N ALA A 44 10.11 -24.18 1.98
CA ALA A 44 10.34 -22.74 2.04
C ALA A 44 9.24 -22.02 2.83
N LEU A 45 7.99 -22.43 2.65
CA LEU A 45 6.87 -21.86 3.39
C LEU A 45 6.80 -22.26 4.86
N ARG A 46 7.48 -23.28 5.32
CA ARG A 46 7.61 -23.65 6.75
C ARG A 46 8.68 -22.83 7.45
N GLU A 47 9.78 -22.54 6.77
CA GLU A 47 10.95 -21.88 7.33
C GLU A 47 10.80 -20.36 7.32
N ASP A 48 10.23 -19.77 6.25
CA ASP A 48 10.16 -18.34 6.05
C ASP A 48 8.79 -17.79 5.70
N THR A 49 8.67 -16.47 5.82
CA THR A 49 7.49 -15.71 5.42
C THR A 49 7.81 -14.84 4.20
N PHE A 50 7.05 -15.01 3.13
CA PHE A 50 7.20 -14.25 1.91
C PHE A 50 6.04 -13.27 1.70
N ASP A 51 6.33 -12.15 1.07
CA ASP A 51 5.37 -11.09 0.73
C ASP A 51 4.74 -11.30 -0.64
N VAL A 52 5.53 -11.82 -1.56
CA VAL A 52 5.15 -12.03 -2.96
C VAL A 52 5.31 -13.50 -3.32
N LEU A 53 4.30 -14.06 -3.97
CA LEU A 53 4.43 -15.27 -4.77
C LEU A 53 4.52 -14.85 -6.24
N ALA A 54 5.64 -15.16 -6.89
CA ALA A 54 5.81 -15.08 -8.33
C ALA A 54 5.70 -16.50 -8.89
N ILE A 55 4.76 -16.75 -9.80
CA ILE A 55 4.43 -18.12 -10.21
C ILE A 55 4.22 -18.23 -11.71
N ASP A 56 4.86 -19.26 -12.29
CA ASP A 56 4.58 -19.70 -13.65
C ASP A 56 3.33 -20.59 -13.66
N LEU A 57 2.27 -20.16 -14.33
CA LEU A 57 1.03 -20.92 -14.44
C LEU A 57 1.10 -22.04 -15.48
N ASP A 58 2.14 -22.08 -16.29
CA ASP A 58 2.34 -23.16 -17.25
C ASP A 58 2.95 -24.41 -16.57
N GLU A 59 3.38 -24.29 -15.30
CA GLU A 59 3.84 -25.40 -14.48
C GLU A 59 2.66 -26.27 -14.01
N PRO A 60 2.80 -27.61 -14.06
CA PRO A 60 1.71 -28.54 -13.72
C PRO A 60 1.18 -28.35 -12.29
N GLU A 61 2.04 -27.99 -11.34
CA GLU A 61 1.72 -27.86 -9.92
C GLU A 61 1.26 -26.45 -9.51
N ALA A 62 1.19 -25.50 -10.45
CA ALA A 62 0.88 -24.10 -10.17
C ALA A 62 -0.43 -23.90 -9.39
N ALA A 63 -1.48 -24.65 -9.72
CA ALA A 63 -2.78 -24.57 -9.04
C ALA A 63 -2.67 -24.99 -7.56
N ALA A 64 -1.89 -26.02 -7.25
CA ALA A 64 -1.64 -26.50 -5.89
C ALA A 64 -0.86 -25.44 -5.09
N VAL A 65 0.19 -24.86 -5.68
CA VAL A 65 0.99 -23.79 -5.05
C VAL A 65 0.14 -22.57 -4.71
N ILE A 66 -0.73 -22.10 -5.63
CA ILE A 66 -1.66 -20.99 -5.36
C ILE A 66 -2.61 -21.33 -4.22
N SER A 67 -3.10 -22.57 -4.16
CA SER A 67 -4.00 -23.00 -3.09
C SER A 67 -3.29 -23.02 -1.73
N LEU A 68 -2.08 -23.55 -1.66
CA LEU A 68 -1.24 -23.51 -0.45
C LEU A 68 -0.96 -22.08 0.01
N TRP A 69 -0.61 -21.21 -0.93
CA TRP A 69 -0.36 -19.79 -0.64
C TRP A 69 -1.59 -19.10 -0.07
N SER A 70 -2.76 -19.37 -0.61
CA SER A 70 -4.03 -18.75 -0.20
C SER A 70 -4.47 -19.19 1.19
N ASN A 71 -4.21 -20.44 1.58
CA ASN A 71 -4.61 -21.03 2.86
C ASN A 71 -3.74 -20.58 4.06
N ARG A 72 -2.65 -19.86 3.83
CA ARG A 72 -1.84 -19.30 4.92
C ARG A 72 -2.53 -18.09 5.53
N GLY A 73 -3.38 -18.24 6.50
CA GLY A 73 -4.08 -17.27 7.36
C GLY A 73 -4.07 -15.75 7.02
N PRO A 74 -4.98 -14.96 7.56
CA PRO A 74 -5.23 -13.57 7.15
C PRO A 74 -4.12 -12.56 7.53
N LYS A 75 -3.11 -12.96 8.32
CA LYS A 75 -2.07 -12.05 8.84
C LYS A 75 -0.94 -11.71 7.88
N ALA A 76 -0.84 -12.36 6.72
CA ALA A 76 0.23 -12.07 5.77
C ALA A 76 -0.28 -11.14 4.68
N SER A 77 0.33 -9.96 4.56
CA SER A 77 0.19 -9.10 3.39
C SER A 77 0.76 -9.85 2.19
N LYS A 78 -0.08 -10.46 1.38
CA LYS A 78 0.33 -11.38 0.32
C LYS A 78 -0.06 -10.81 -1.03
N VAL A 79 0.87 -10.84 -1.98
CA VAL A 79 0.62 -10.50 -3.37
C VAL A 79 1.02 -11.68 -4.24
N VAL A 80 0.23 -12.00 -5.26
CA VAL A 80 0.53 -13.02 -6.25
C VAL A 80 0.74 -12.34 -7.60
N ILE A 81 1.89 -12.59 -8.23
CA ILE A 81 2.22 -12.21 -9.60
C ILE A 81 2.30 -13.51 -10.40
N ALA A 82 1.45 -13.68 -11.40
CA ALA A 82 1.39 -14.89 -12.20
C ALA A 82 1.85 -14.63 -13.64
N PHE A 83 2.57 -15.58 -14.18
CA PHE A 83 3.05 -15.60 -15.57
C PHE A 83 2.36 -16.73 -16.33
N ALA A 84 1.98 -16.51 -17.59
CA ALA A 84 1.42 -17.56 -18.43
C ALA A 84 1.62 -17.25 -19.91
N SER A 85 1.75 -18.31 -20.72
CA SER A 85 1.79 -18.21 -22.17
C SER A 85 0.39 -18.03 -22.78
N LYS A 86 -0.64 -18.60 -22.15
CA LYS A 86 -2.01 -18.63 -22.68
C LYS A 86 -2.95 -17.76 -21.83
N VAL A 87 -3.79 -16.99 -22.51
CA VAL A 87 -4.82 -16.15 -21.86
C VAL A 87 -5.87 -17.01 -21.14
N GLU A 88 -6.16 -18.22 -21.63
CA GLU A 88 -7.10 -19.17 -21.03
C GLU A 88 -6.64 -19.60 -19.64
N THR A 89 -5.34 -19.89 -19.47
CA THR A 89 -4.74 -20.22 -18.17
C THR A 89 -4.89 -19.06 -17.18
N MET A 90 -4.70 -17.83 -17.66
CA MET A 90 -4.89 -16.62 -16.84
C MET A 90 -6.34 -16.45 -16.36
N ARG A 91 -7.33 -16.81 -17.20
CA ARG A 91 -8.75 -16.72 -16.83
C ARG A 91 -9.14 -17.67 -15.71
N GLN A 92 -8.54 -18.88 -15.66
CA GLN A 92 -8.84 -19.89 -14.65
C GLN A 92 -8.44 -19.48 -13.22
N VAL A 93 -7.41 -18.65 -13.09
CA VAL A 93 -6.91 -18.17 -11.79
C VAL A 93 -7.40 -16.75 -11.41
N ARG A 94 -8.29 -16.18 -12.24
CA ARG A 94 -8.84 -14.83 -12.00
C ARG A 94 -9.50 -14.76 -10.63
N GLY A 95 -9.12 -13.75 -9.85
CA GLY A 95 -9.58 -13.57 -8.46
C GLY A 95 -8.68 -14.22 -7.39
N ARG A 96 -7.74 -15.11 -7.79
CA ARG A 96 -6.73 -15.69 -6.89
C ARG A 96 -5.37 -15.03 -7.02
N VAL A 97 -5.13 -14.32 -8.11
CA VAL A 97 -3.89 -13.60 -8.41
C VAL A 97 -4.14 -12.09 -8.48
N HIS A 98 -3.15 -11.30 -8.09
CA HIS A 98 -3.24 -9.85 -8.06
C HIS A 98 -2.76 -9.23 -9.37
N PHE A 99 -1.72 -9.78 -9.96
CA PHE A 99 -1.13 -9.32 -11.20
C PHE A 99 -0.89 -10.50 -12.13
N MET A 100 -1.18 -10.32 -13.41
CA MET A 100 -0.94 -11.30 -14.44
C MET A 100 -0.09 -10.69 -15.54
N VAL A 101 0.97 -11.40 -15.96
CA VAL A 101 1.88 -10.97 -17.01
C VAL A 101 1.99 -12.08 -18.04
N GLN A 102 1.66 -11.76 -19.29
CA GLN A 102 1.76 -12.73 -20.39
C GLN A 102 3.21 -12.90 -20.83
N LYS A 103 3.61 -14.13 -21.12
CA LYS A 103 4.88 -14.46 -21.73
C LYS A 103 4.85 -14.16 -23.26
N PRO A 104 5.98 -13.77 -23.87
CA PRO A 104 7.31 -13.58 -23.28
C PRO A 104 7.39 -12.33 -22.42
N LEU A 105 8.17 -12.39 -21.32
CA LEU A 105 8.28 -11.28 -20.38
C LEU A 105 9.13 -10.15 -20.94
N SER A 106 8.60 -8.93 -20.84
CA SER A 106 9.38 -7.70 -21.00
C SER A 106 9.87 -7.23 -19.62
N THR A 107 11.16 -6.94 -19.49
CA THR A 107 11.75 -6.41 -18.23
C THR A 107 11.06 -5.12 -17.77
N SER A 108 10.68 -4.25 -18.70
CA SER A 108 9.98 -3.01 -18.41
C SER A 108 8.54 -3.24 -17.88
N LEU A 109 7.82 -4.23 -18.46
CA LEU A 109 6.49 -4.60 -17.98
C LEU A 109 6.56 -5.24 -16.61
N LEU A 110 7.50 -6.18 -16.41
CA LEU A 110 7.70 -6.83 -15.11
C LEU A 110 8.11 -5.82 -14.03
N GLY A 111 8.99 -4.88 -14.34
CA GLY A 111 9.38 -3.80 -13.41
C GLY A 111 8.19 -2.92 -12.98
N ARG A 112 7.32 -2.55 -13.94
CA ARG A 112 6.08 -1.81 -13.62
C ARG A 112 5.12 -2.64 -12.76
N THR A 113 4.95 -3.92 -13.09
CA THR A 113 4.12 -4.85 -12.32
C THR A 113 4.64 -5.02 -10.90
N LEU A 114 5.96 -5.17 -10.72
CA LEU A 114 6.58 -5.27 -9.40
C LEU A 114 6.41 -3.99 -8.59
N LYS A 115 6.54 -2.82 -9.22
CA LYS A 115 6.28 -1.54 -8.54
C LYS A 115 4.83 -1.42 -8.06
N ALA A 116 3.87 -1.86 -8.87
CA ALA A 116 2.46 -1.91 -8.48
C ALA A 116 2.21 -2.92 -7.34
N ALA A 117 2.87 -4.11 -7.40
CA ALA A 117 2.82 -5.12 -6.35
C ALA A 117 3.36 -4.60 -5.01
N LYS A 118 4.49 -3.88 -5.03
CA LYS A 118 5.04 -3.21 -3.83
C LYS A 118 4.06 -2.18 -3.27
N GLY A 119 3.41 -1.39 -4.11
CA GLY A 119 2.36 -0.46 -3.70
C GLY A 119 1.20 -1.17 -2.99
N THR A 120 0.73 -2.28 -3.54
CA THR A 120 -0.31 -3.12 -2.94
C THR A 120 0.12 -3.70 -1.59
N LEU A 121 1.37 -4.17 -1.46
CA LEU A 121 1.93 -4.66 -0.20
C LEU A 121 1.98 -3.57 0.86
N ILE A 122 2.44 -2.37 0.49
CA ILE A 122 2.47 -1.23 1.42
C ILE A 122 1.07 -0.91 1.93
N GLN A 123 0.07 -0.92 1.06
CA GLN A 123 -1.33 -0.70 1.47
C GLN A 123 -1.83 -1.81 2.39
N LYS A 124 -1.59 -3.08 2.06
CA LYS A 124 -1.99 -4.24 2.88
C LYS A 124 -1.27 -4.29 4.24
N ARG A 125 -0.02 -3.84 4.32
CA ARG A 125 0.76 -3.76 5.57
C ARG A 125 0.35 -2.60 6.47
N ARG A 126 -0.41 -1.64 5.96
CA ARG A 126 -0.95 -0.56 6.78
C ARG A 126 -1.99 -1.12 7.74
N ALA A 127 -1.77 -0.89 9.03
CA ALA A 127 -2.65 -1.38 10.10
C ALA A 127 -4.07 -0.76 10.06
N ALA A 128 -4.26 0.32 9.29
CA ALA A 128 -5.54 1.00 9.12
C ALA A 128 -5.68 1.56 7.70
N PRO A 129 -6.89 1.52 7.11
CA PRO A 129 -7.19 2.14 5.84
C PRO A 129 -6.93 3.66 5.92
N ARG A 130 -6.54 4.27 4.79
CA ARG A 130 -6.40 5.71 4.65
C ARG A 130 -7.50 6.23 3.72
N HIS A 131 -8.18 7.25 4.18
CA HIS A 131 -9.25 7.88 3.43
C HIS A 131 -8.76 9.25 2.94
N ALA A 132 -8.91 9.50 1.64
CA ALA A 132 -8.64 10.81 1.08
C ALA A 132 -9.61 11.82 1.70
N VAL A 133 -9.08 12.92 2.20
CA VAL A 133 -9.84 14.03 2.74
C VAL A 133 -9.26 15.34 2.19
N GLN A 134 -10.09 16.37 2.10
CA GLN A 134 -9.61 17.73 1.79
C GLN A 134 -10.23 18.66 2.82
N MET A 135 -9.59 18.79 3.95
CA MET A 135 -10.14 19.52 5.08
C MET A 135 -9.10 20.37 5.78
N PRO A 136 -9.48 21.54 6.29
CA PRO A 136 -8.59 22.35 7.12
C PRO A 136 -8.33 21.65 8.45
N ALA A 137 -7.11 21.84 8.96
CA ALA A 137 -6.72 21.41 10.30
C ALA A 137 -5.83 22.49 10.92
N LYS A 138 -5.81 22.57 12.23
CA LYS A 138 -4.87 23.43 12.93
C LYS A 138 -3.65 22.60 13.30
N ILE A 139 -2.49 22.96 12.75
CA ILE A 139 -1.24 22.25 12.97
C ILE A 139 -0.21 23.19 13.60
N CYS A 140 0.44 22.74 14.65
CA CYS A 140 1.54 23.44 15.30
C CYS A 140 2.80 22.56 15.26
N VAL A 141 3.92 23.13 14.86
CA VAL A 141 5.24 22.50 15.00
C VAL A 141 5.74 22.71 16.43
N ILE A 142 6.29 21.66 17.01
CA ILE A 142 6.95 21.73 18.33
C ILE A 142 8.45 21.81 18.10
N GLN A 143 9.04 22.96 18.41
CA GLN A 143 10.49 23.19 18.39
C GLN A 143 10.95 23.76 19.73
N ASN A 144 11.95 23.12 20.35
CA ASN A 144 12.52 23.56 21.62
C ASN A 144 11.47 23.83 22.73
N GLY A 145 10.40 23.00 22.77
CA GLY A 145 9.31 23.15 23.72
C GLY A 145 8.29 24.25 23.39
N SER A 146 8.51 25.04 22.35
CA SER A 146 7.60 26.08 21.89
C SER A 146 6.72 25.60 20.75
N LYS A 147 5.45 26.02 20.74
CA LYS A 147 4.49 25.73 19.66
C LYS A 147 4.50 26.85 18.65
N GLN A 148 4.79 26.53 17.41
CA GLN A 148 4.73 27.45 16.29
C GLN A 148 3.59 27.02 15.35
N PRO A 149 2.53 27.83 15.18
CA PRO A 149 1.45 27.52 14.25
C PRO A 149 1.96 27.57 12.81
N LEU A 150 1.46 26.67 11.98
CA LEU A 150 1.67 26.71 10.54
C LEU A 150 0.54 27.49 9.87
N PHE A 151 0.77 27.92 8.64
CA PHE A 151 -0.21 28.60 7.80
C PHE A 151 -0.61 27.71 6.63
N ARG A 152 -1.87 27.82 6.15
CA ARG A 152 -2.42 27.07 5.00
C ARG A 152 -2.29 25.56 5.17
N GLU A 153 -2.89 25.05 6.21
CA GLU A 153 -2.82 23.65 6.60
C GLU A 153 -4.03 22.88 6.04
N MET A 154 -3.75 21.85 5.27
CA MET A 154 -4.75 20.94 4.71
C MET A 154 -4.39 19.51 5.04
N LEU A 155 -5.35 18.74 5.51
CA LEU A 155 -5.27 17.28 5.51
C LEU A 155 -5.65 16.75 4.14
N LEU A 156 -4.83 15.87 3.60
CA LEU A 156 -5.01 15.23 2.30
C LEU A 156 -5.47 13.78 2.43
N ASP A 157 -5.01 13.08 3.46
CA ASP A 157 -5.52 11.76 3.86
C ASP A 157 -5.50 11.61 5.38
N LEU A 158 -6.36 10.72 5.89
CA LEU A 158 -6.51 10.44 7.31
C LEU A 158 -6.71 8.94 7.55
N SER A 159 -6.08 8.42 8.61
CA SER A 159 -6.24 7.04 9.08
C SER A 159 -6.11 6.99 10.59
N ALA A 160 -6.44 5.86 11.22
CA ALA A 160 -6.20 5.66 12.65
C ALA A 160 -4.70 5.69 13.04
N GLY A 161 -3.78 5.53 12.10
CA GLY A 161 -2.32 5.53 12.36
C GLY A 161 -1.62 6.86 12.09
N GLY A 162 -2.28 7.82 11.40
CA GLY A 162 -1.67 9.08 10.99
C GLY A 162 -2.39 9.74 9.83
N PHE A 163 -1.78 10.76 9.27
CA PHE A 163 -2.36 11.59 8.22
C PHE A 163 -1.30 12.08 7.21
N CYS A 164 -1.77 12.48 6.05
CA CYS A 164 -1.00 13.28 5.10
C CYS A 164 -1.48 14.73 5.17
N MET A 165 -0.56 15.66 5.18
CA MET A 165 -0.84 17.09 5.21
C MET A 165 -0.14 17.82 4.07
N LYS A 166 -0.68 18.98 3.73
CA LYS A 166 0.01 20.00 2.93
C LYS A 166 0.13 21.27 3.76
N THR A 167 1.34 21.78 3.89
CA THR A 167 1.66 22.95 4.72
C THR A 167 2.55 23.92 3.95
N GLU A 168 2.52 25.18 4.37
CA GLU A 168 3.42 26.20 3.88
C GLU A 168 3.91 27.02 5.11
N PRO A 169 5.23 27.01 5.42
CA PRO A 169 6.31 26.30 4.73
C PRO A 169 6.29 24.77 4.91
N ALA A 170 7.11 24.05 4.10
CA ALA A 170 7.30 22.60 4.25
C ALA A 170 7.92 22.26 5.61
N VAL A 171 7.46 21.19 6.24
CA VAL A 171 7.93 20.74 7.56
C VAL A 171 8.94 19.62 7.39
N ALA A 172 10.07 19.72 8.06
CA ALA A 172 11.16 18.74 7.94
C ALA A 172 10.79 17.38 8.55
N MET A 173 11.34 16.29 7.99
CA MET A 173 11.24 14.94 8.54
C MET A 173 11.79 14.89 9.98
N GLY A 174 11.16 14.10 10.84
CA GLY A 174 11.50 13.98 12.26
C GLY A 174 10.88 15.07 13.16
N THR A 175 10.27 16.10 12.58
CA THR A 175 9.61 17.16 13.35
C THR A 175 8.40 16.62 14.09
N THR A 176 8.23 17.02 15.35
CA THR A 176 7.02 16.74 16.12
C THR A 176 5.97 17.80 15.83
N VAL A 177 4.76 17.38 15.56
CA VAL A 177 3.59 18.25 15.31
C VAL A 177 2.45 17.93 16.27
N GLU A 178 1.71 18.95 16.66
CA GLU A 178 0.38 18.82 17.26
C GLU A 178 -0.67 19.20 16.22
N ILE A 179 -1.78 18.47 16.20
CA ILE A 179 -2.87 18.67 15.25
C ILE A 179 -4.22 18.69 15.97
N GLU A 180 -5.08 19.60 15.54
CA GLU A 180 -6.51 19.62 15.88
C GLU A 180 -7.33 19.62 14.59
N PHE A 181 -8.29 18.70 14.48
CA PHE A 181 -9.22 18.62 13.37
C PHE A 181 -10.55 18.03 13.81
N VAL A 182 -11.60 18.23 13.01
CA VAL A 182 -12.90 17.59 13.20
C VAL A 182 -12.99 16.40 12.26
N ILE A 183 -13.40 15.23 12.76
CA ILE A 183 -13.61 14.04 11.93
C ILE A 183 -14.68 14.37 10.88
N PRO A 184 -14.44 14.07 9.56
CA PRO A 184 -15.41 14.36 8.49
C PRO A 184 -16.80 13.83 8.81
N ASP A 185 -17.82 14.60 8.43
CA ASP A 185 -19.24 14.27 8.62
C ASP A 185 -19.67 14.08 10.08
N THR A 186 -18.86 14.55 11.01
CA THR A 186 -19.15 14.50 12.47
C THR A 186 -18.83 15.83 13.14
N ASN A 187 -19.26 15.97 14.41
CA ASN A 187 -18.84 17.07 15.28
C ASN A 187 -17.71 16.65 16.26
N ASN A 188 -17.06 15.53 16.00
CA ASN A 188 -16.03 15.01 16.88
C ASN A 188 -14.67 15.65 16.58
N MET A 189 -14.18 16.45 17.51
CA MET A 189 -12.84 17.02 17.46
C MET A 189 -11.81 15.98 17.91
N VAL A 190 -10.68 15.94 17.20
CA VAL A 190 -9.50 15.13 17.54
C VAL A 190 -8.32 16.06 17.77
N ARG A 191 -7.62 15.84 18.88
CA ARG A 191 -6.33 16.45 19.21
C ARG A 191 -5.27 15.38 19.32
N ALA A 192 -4.23 15.47 18.52
CA ALA A 192 -3.21 14.45 18.49
C ALA A 192 -1.81 15.06 18.38
N LYS A 193 -0.81 14.25 18.76
CA LYS A 193 0.60 14.50 18.44
C LYS A 193 1.07 13.49 17.43
N GLY A 194 2.01 13.91 16.56
CA GLY A 194 2.61 13.04 15.59
C GLY A 194 4.03 13.45 15.24
N THR A 195 4.72 12.56 14.53
CA THR A 195 6.05 12.83 13.99
C THR A 195 5.99 12.77 12.48
N VAL A 196 6.60 13.75 11.82
CA VAL A 196 6.75 13.79 10.35
C VAL A 196 7.69 12.65 9.93
N MET A 197 7.16 11.69 9.17
CA MET A 197 7.88 10.50 8.72
C MET A 197 8.56 10.69 7.37
N TRP A 198 7.98 11.54 6.53
CA TRP A 198 8.51 11.94 5.24
C TRP A 198 7.95 13.33 4.87
N SER A 199 8.68 14.06 4.04
CA SER A 199 8.29 15.39 3.59
C SER A 199 8.85 15.66 2.19
N GLU A 200 8.08 16.41 1.39
CA GLU A 200 8.46 16.88 0.06
C GLU A 200 8.67 18.39 0.07
N LEU A 201 9.47 18.87 -0.86
CA LEU A 201 9.70 20.32 -1.04
C LEU A 201 8.43 21.10 -1.41
N THR A 202 7.41 20.38 -1.93
CA THR A 202 6.08 20.92 -2.25
C THR A 202 5.24 21.22 -1.03
N GLY A 203 5.72 20.91 0.18
CA GLY A 203 5.01 21.06 1.44
C GLY A 203 4.10 19.88 1.79
N VAL A 204 4.09 18.81 0.99
CA VAL A 204 3.35 17.59 1.31
C VAL A 204 4.18 16.75 2.27
N ALA A 205 3.55 16.29 3.36
CA ALA A 205 4.23 15.51 4.39
C ALA A 205 3.31 14.44 5.00
N GLY A 206 3.90 13.28 5.30
CA GLY A 206 3.22 12.20 6.02
C GLY A 206 3.59 12.18 7.48
N VAL A 207 2.59 12.16 8.35
CA VAL A 207 2.71 12.18 9.81
C VAL A 207 2.17 10.89 10.41
N LYS A 208 2.94 10.29 11.32
CA LYS A 208 2.50 9.16 12.15
C LYS A 208 2.05 9.68 13.52
N PHE A 209 0.89 9.28 13.98
CA PHE A 209 0.46 9.60 15.34
C PHE A 209 1.39 8.96 16.37
N THR A 210 1.81 9.75 17.34
CA THR A 210 2.58 9.30 18.51
C THR A 210 1.74 9.30 19.78
N SER A 211 0.70 10.16 19.83
CA SER A 211 -0.24 10.24 20.94
C SER A 211 -1.58 10.75 20.44
N VAL A 212 -2.64 9.99 20.73
CA VAL A 212 -4.05 10.39 20.53
C VAL A 212 -4.78 10.01 21.80
N PRO A 213 -5.60 10.88 22.40
CA PRO A 213 -6.41 10.53 23.57
C PRO A 213 -7.29 9.30 23.28
N PRO A 214 -7.42 8.34 24.22
CA PRO A 214 -8.12 7.08 23.97
C PRO A 214 -9.57 7.25 23.46
N ALA A 215 -10.31 8.19 24.02
CA ALA A 215 -11.69 8.46 23.58
C ALA A 215 -11.78 8.99 22.14
N GLU A 216 -10.82 9.81 21.72
CA GLU A 216 -10.74 10.35 20.36
C GLU A 216 -10.25 9.28 19.37
N MET A 217 -9.32 8.42 19.80
CA MET A 217 -8.86 7.28 19.01
C MET A 217 -9.99 6.29 18.70
N VAL A 218 -10.89 6.01 19.64
CA VAL A 218 -12.06 5.15 19.41
C VAL A 218 -12.94 5.74 18.32
N LYS A 219 -13.24 7.03 18.37
CA LYS A 219 -14.06 7.71 17.37
C LYS A 219 -13.39 7.74 15.98
N LEU A 220 -12.08 7.99 15.95
CA LEU A 220 -11.31 7.99 14.70
C LEU A 220 -11.27 6.61 14.05
N LYS A 221 -11.11 5.53 14.83
CA LYS A 221 -11.16 4.15 14.32
C LYS A 221 -12.52 3.81 13.77
N ALA A 222 -13.60 4.08 14.50
CA ALA A 222 -14.96 3.85 14.03
C ALA A 222 -15.21 4.54 12.69
N TRP A 223 -14.86 5.81 12.56
CA TRP A 223 -15.00 6.54 11.30
C TRP A 223 -14.18 5.93 10.16
N THR A 224 -12.92 5.51 10.41
CA THR A 224 -12.08 4.89 9.36
C THR A 224 -12.60 3.53 8.92
N GLU A 225 -13.24 2.77 9.80
CA GLU A 225 -13.87 1.49 9.49
C GLU A 225 -15.16 1.68 8.69
N ASP A 226 -16.01 2.63 9.06
CA ASP A 226 -17.25 2.95 8.35
C ASP A 226 -16.98 3.49 6.95
N ALA A 227 -16.02 4.40 6.80
CA ALA A 227 -15.61 4.93 5.51
C ALA A 227 -15.02 3.84 4.59
N ALA A 228 -14.30 2.85 5.14
CA ALA A 228 -13.81 1.69 4.38
C ALA A 228 -14.95 0.80 3.88
N ASN A 229 -15.98 0.58 4.70
CA ASN A 229 -17.15 -0.21 4.33
C ASN A 229 -17.97 0.45 3.22
N ILE A 230 -18.15 1.77 3.28
CA ILE A 230 -18.83 2.55 2.22
C ILE A 230 -18.06 2.45 0.91
N ALA A 231 -16.73 2.63 0.93
CA ALA A 231 -15.90 2.52 -0.28
C ALA A 231 -15.93 1.13 -0.92
N THR A 232 -16.06 0.08 -0.11
CA THR A 232 -16.15 -1.31 -0.58
C THR A 232 -17.54 -1.66 -1.14
N SER A 233 -18.59 -1.00 -0.67
CA SER A 233 -19.97 -1.21 -1.12
C SER A 233 -20.34 -0.42 -2.40
N MET A 234 -19.50 0.54 -2.83
CA MET A 234 -19.74 1.31 -4.05
C MET A 234 -19.34 0.52 -5.30
N PRO A 235 -20.16 0.49 -6.37
CA PRO A 235 -19.78 -0.11 -7.65
C PRO A 235 -18.52 0.58 -8.21
N ALA A 236 -17.62 -0.20 -8.82
CA ALA A 236 -16.31 0.27 -9.29
C ALA A 236 -16.35 1.48 -10.26
N ASN A 237 -17.45 1.66 -10.99
CA ASN A 237 -17.70 2.79 -11.90
C ASN A 237 -18.00 4.10 -11.16
N VAL A 238 -18.52 4.06 -9.94
CA VAL A 238 -18.80 5.26 -9.13
C VAL A 238 -17.55 5.69 -8.36
N ALA A 239 -16.76 4.74 -7.87
CA ALA A 239 -15.50 5.02 -7.18
C ALA A 239 -14.48 5.74 -8.11
N ALA A 240 -14.43 5.36 -9.40
CA ALA A 240 -13.58 6.02 -10.39
C ALA A 240 -13.99 7.47 -10.69
N ALA A 241 -15.29 7.78 -10.66
CA ALA A 241 -15.82 9.13 -10.93
C ALA A 241 -15.49 10.12 -9.80
N LEU A 242 -15.37 9.67 -8.55
CA LEU A 242 -15.03 10.51 -7.40
C LEU A 242 -13.51 10.82 -7.32
N THR A 243 -12.67 9.99 -7.92
CA THR A 243 -11.21 10.23 -8.01
C THR A 243 -10.80 11.10 -9.18
N ASP A 244 -11.65 11.26 -10.21
CA ASP A 244 -11.38 12.04 -11.43
C ASP A 244 -11.92 13.49 -11.36
N GLY A 245 -12.50 13.90 -10.25
CA GLY A 245 -13.05 15.24 -10.00
C GLY A 245 -12.05 16.40 -10.01
N SER A 246 -10.76 16.18 -10.29
CA SER A 246 -9.71 17.22 -10.31
C SER A 246 -9.40 17.80 -11.70
N LYS A 247 -10.12 17.43 -12.76
CA LYS A 247 -9.78 17.82 -14.16
C LYS A 247 -10.84 18.63 -14.92
N ASN A 248 -11.68 19.42 -14.27
CA ASN A 248 -12.55 20.33 -15.03
C ASN A 248 -12.62 21.71 -14.39
N TYR A 249 -11.54 22.47 -14.48
CA TYR A 249 -11.60 23.93 -14.43
C TYR A 249 -11.19 24.48 -15.80
N VAL A 250 -12.13 24.57 -16.71
CA VAL A 250 -11.98 25.31 -17.95
C VAL A 250 -12.30 26.78 -17.63
N ARG A 251 -11.26 27.61 -17.69
CA ARG A 251 -11.36 29.07 -17.68
C ARG A 251 -12.11 29.50 -18.96
N LYS A 252 -13.30 30.07 -18.82
CA LYS A 252 -13.90 30.87 -19.88
C LYS A 252 -13.56 32.34 -19.67
N GLY A 253 -12.98 32.90 -20.70
CA GLY A 253 -12.78 34.22 -21.19
C GLY A 253 -12.94 35.45 -20.32
#